data_58dbf1e3cb6767a3bca7d41381059c06
#
_entry.id   58dbf1e3cb6767a3bca7d41381059c06
#
_cell.length_a   1.000
_cell.length_b   1.000
_cell.length_c   1.000
_cell.angle_alpha   90.00
_cell.angle_beta   90.00
_cell.angle_gamma   90.00
#
_symmetry.space_group_name_H-M   'P 1'
#
loop_
_entity.id
_entity.type
_entity.pdbx_description
1 polymer ?
#
loop_
_entity_poly.entity_id
_entity_poly.type
_entity_poly.pdbx_seq_one_letter_code
_entity_poly.pdbx_strand_id
1 'polypeptide(L)'
;TKDKLNFEKSKKLSVEINALTEKNDLTHEKIKKILSNIPNIALDDVPIGKDEKSNKIIKKVGEIKKFSFKVKSHSELGYKDIDFESSIKLSGSRFVVLKNKYALLERALINFMLDVHTTKFNYTEISPPLIVNEKTMYGTGQLPKFEDDQFELKSEKTNERKFLIPTAEVVLTNLVRESMINIKDLPLRFVASTPCFRKEAGSYGKDTKGMMRQHQFYKVELVSIVEEKFCNEELLRKLE
;
A
#
# COMPACT_ATOMS: atom_id res chain seq x y z
N THR A 1 -44.74 -44.73 14.68
CA THR A 1 -45.58 -43.51 14.67
C THR A 1 -44.96 -42.47 13.75
N LYS A 2 -45.79 -41.68 13.08
CA LYS A 2 -45.39 -40.64 12.10
C LYS A 2 -44.34 -39.66 12.67
N ASP A 3 -44.43 -39.36 13.95
CA ASP A 3 -43.52 -38.42 14.65
C ASP A 3 -42.09 -38.99 14.80
N LYS A 4 -41.97 -40.30 15.04
CA LYS A 4 -40.67 -40.95 15.14
C LYS A 4 -39.93 -40.95 13.76
N LEU A 5 -40.68 -41.18 12.69
CA LEU A 5 -40.19 -41.13 11.32
C LEU A 5 -39.72 -39.73 10.89
N ASN A 6 -40.48 -38.72 11.27
CA ASN A 6 -40.16 -37.31 11.03
C ASN A 6 -38.92 -36.87 11.82
N PHE A 7 -38.77 -37.33 13.06
CA PHE A 7 -37.59 -37.05 13.88
C PHE A 7 -36.33 -37.70 13.31
N GLU A 8 -36.39 -38.94 12.83
CA GLU A 8 -35.25 -39.61 12.19
C GLU A 8 -34.88 -38.95 10.87
N LYS A 9 -35.86 -38.51 10.04
CA LYS A 9 -35.60 -37.71 8.83
C LYS A 9 -34.98 -36.39 9.16
N SER A 10 -35.47 -35.66 10.15
CA SER A 10 -34.89 -34.39 10.59
C SER A 10 -33.43 -34.55 11.03
N LYS A 11 -33.14 -35.60 11.81
CA LYS A 11 -31.80 -35.90 12.27
C LYS A 11 -30.84 -36.22 11.10
N LYS A 12 -31.29 -37.02 10.12
CA LYS A 12 -30.52 -37.30 8.91
C LYS A 12 -30.24 -36.04 8.10
N LEU A 13 -31.25 -35.22 7.86
CA LEU A 13 -31.11 -33.94 7.16
C LEU A 13 -30.17 -32.98 7.88
N SER A 14 -30.24 -32.90 9.22
CA SER A 14 -29.29 -32.07 9.99
C SER A 14 -27.83 -32.52 9.81
N VAL A 15 -27.58 -33.83 9.82
CA VAL A 15 -26.23 -34.36 9.57
C VAL A 15 -25.77 -34.03 8.15
N GLU A 16 -26.62 -34.19 7.16
CA GLU A 16 -26.31 -33.89 5.76
C GLU A 16 -26.07 -32.37 5.56
N ILE A 17 -26.92 -31.51 6.14
CA ILE A 17 -26.75 -30.07 6.12
C ILE A 17 -25.41 -29.68 6.73
N ASN A 18 -25.06 -30.19 7.91
CA ASN A 18 -23.79 -29.90 8.56
C ASN A 18 -22.59 -30.32 7.69
N ALA A 19 -22.62 -31.51 7.11
CA ALA A 19 -21.56 -31.97 6.21
C ALA A 19 -21.42 -31.12 4.93
N LEU A 20 -22.56 -30.71 4.35
CA LEU A 20 -22.58 -29.81 3.18
C LEU A 20 -22.08 -28.40 3.55
N THR A 21 -22.45 -27.89 4.71
CA THR A 21 -21.98 -26.59 5.21
C THR A 21 -20.47 -26.61 5.39
N GLU A 22 -19.95 -27.61 6.06
CA GLU A 22 -18.50 -27.76 6.25
C GLU A 22 -17.74 -27.82 4.90
N LYS A 23 -18.25 -28.63 3.95
CA LYS A 23 -17.68 -28.71 2.60
C LYS A 23 -17.76 -27.38 1.85
N ASN A 24 -18.86 -26.66 2.00
CA ASN A 24 -19.06 -25.33 1.40
C ASN A 24 -18.06 -24.32 1.96
N ASP A 25 -17.89 -24.28 3.29
CA ASP A 25 -16.99 -23.38 3.97
C ASP A 25 -15.52 -23.64 3.55
N LEU A 26 -15.10 -24.90 3.50
CA LEU A 26 -13.78 -25.28 2.99
C LEU A 26 -13.58 -24.86 1.52
N THR A 27 -14.63 -24.92 0.70
CA THR A 27 -14.58 -24.51 -0.69
C THR A 27 -14.47 -22.98 -0.82
N HIS A 28 -15.25 -22.26 -0.03
CA HIS A 28 -15.20 -20.81 0.04
C HIS A 28 -13.81 -20.31 0.48
N GLU A 29 -13.22 -20.92 1.50
CA GLU A 29 -11.86 -20.58 1.96
C GLU A 29 -10.81 -20.80 0.84
N LYS A 30 -10.92 -21.91 0.08
CA LYS A 30 -10.03 -22.16 -1.07
C LYS A 30 -10.19 -21.11 -2.16
N ILE A 31 -11.43 -20.77 -2.52
CA ILE A 31 -11.73 -19.73 -3.52
C ILE A 31 -11.18 -18.38 -3.07
N LYS A 32 -11.45 -17.99 -1.81
CA LYS A 32 -10.96 -16.75 -1.22
C LYS A 32 -9.43 -16.66 -1.27
N LYS A 33 -8.74 -17.75 -0.91
CA LYS A 33 -7.28 -17.83 -0.97
C LYS A 33 -6.74 -17.66 -2.40
N ILE A 34 -7.39 -18.21 -3.40
CA ILE A 34 -7.00 -18.06 -4.80
C ILE A 34 -7.25 -16.62 -5.25
N LEU A 35 -8.46 -16.09 -5.05
CA LEU A 35 -8.85 -14.74 -5.47
C LEU A 35 -7.99 -13.65 -4.83
N SER A 36 -7.62 -13.80 -3.55
CA SER A 36 -6.79 -12.82 -2.84
C SER A 36 -5.35 -12.72 -3.35
N ASN A 37 -4.90 -13.65 -4.20
CA ASN A 37 -3.58 -13.63 -4.83
C ASN A 37 -3.60 -13.23 -6.30
N ILE A 38 -4.79 -13.07 -6.89
CA ILE A 38 -4.93 -12.64 -8.28
C ILE A 38 -4.73 -11.11 -8.35
N PRO A 39 -3.87 -10.60 -9.25
CA PRO A 39 -3.74 -9.16 -9.47
C PRO A 39 -5.05 -8.55 -9.95
N ASN A 40 -5.21 -7.23 -9.74
CA ASN A 40 -6.32 -6.50 -10.32
C ASN A 40 -6.28 -6.55 -11.86
N ILE A 41 -7.44 -6.43 -12.49
CA ILE A 41 -7.57 -6.42 -13.95
C ILE A 41 -6.95 -5.13 -14.49
N ALA A 42 -6.07 -5.26 -15.47
CA ALA A 42 -5.50 -4.12 -16.19
C ALA A 42 -6.56 -3.50 -17.12
N LEU A 43 -6.41 -2.20 -17.42
CA LEU A 43 -7.22 -1.54 -18.45
C LEU A 43 -6.92 -2.11 -19.83
N ASP A 44 -7.90 -2.05 -20.75
CA ASP A 44 -7.81 -2.62 -22.11
C ASP A 44 -6.69 -2.01 -22.95
N ASP A 45 -6.30 -0.77 -22.69
CA ASP A 45 -5.24 -0.04 -23.39
C ASP A 45 -3.82 -0.37 -22.88
N VAL A 46 -3.70 -1.15 -21.81
CA VAL A 46 -2.40 -1.60 -21.28
C VAL A 46 -1.84 -2.68 -22.20
N PRO A 47 -0.63 -2.49 -22.77
CA PRO A 47 -0.05 -3.47 -23.68
C PRO A 47 0.27 -4.80 -22.99
N ILE A 48 -0.01 -5.89 -23.66
CA ILE A 48 0.39 -7.23 -23.22
C ILE A 48 1.89 -7.38 -23.46
N GLY A 49 2.64 -7.74 -22.42
CA GLY A 49 4.09 -7.89 -22.50
C GLY A 49 4.66 -8.79 -21.41
N LYS A 50 5.92 -9.19 -21.56
CA LYS A 50 6.63 -10.04 -20.60
C LYS A 50 7.32 -9.25 -19.49
N ASP A 51 7.71 -8.02 -19.79
CA ASP A 51 8.48 -7.15 -18.91
C ASP A 51 8.19 -5.67 -19.20
N GLU A 52 8.82 -4.78 -18.47
CA GLU A 52 8.70 -3.32 -18.58
C GLU A 52 9.09 -2.75 -19.96
N LYS A 53 9.82 -3.50 -20.79
CA LYS A 53 10.21 -3.06 -22.15
C LYS A 53 9.02 -3.04 -23.10
N SER A 54 7.98 -3.77 -22.75
CA SER A 54 6.71 -3.78 -23.49
C SER A 54 5.83 -2.56 -23.18
N ASN A 55 6.18 -1.75 -22.18
CA ASN A 55 5.42 -0.58 -21.79
C ASN A 55 5.42 0.50 -22.88
N LYS A 56 4.25 1.07 -23.14
CA LYS A 56 4.07 2.19 -24.08
C LYS A 56 4.33 3.51 -23.35
N ILE A 57 5.23 4.33 -23.89
CA ILE A 57 5.45 5.68 -23.41
C ILE A 57 4.29 6.56 -23.88
N ILE A 58 3.49 7.08 -22.95
CA ILE A 58 2.34 7.93 -23.25
C ILE A 58 2.75 9.39 -23.42
N LYS A 59 3.63 9.90 -22.55
CA LYS A 59 4.02 11.32 -22.55
C LYS A 59 5.49 11.49 -22.16
N LYS A 60 6.20 12.38 -22.81
CA LYS A 60 7.54 12.82 -22.42
C LYS A 60 7.48 14.33 -22.16
N VAL A 61 8.03 14.77 -21.05
CA VAL A 61 8.06 16.18 -20.65
C VAL A 61 9.49 16.58 -20.30
N GLY A 62 9.95 17.70 -20.87
CA GLY A 62 11.27 18.24 -20.66
C GLY A 62 12.40 17.49 -21.39
N GLU A 63 13.61 17.96 -21.19
CA GLU A 63 14.82 17.38 -21.76
C GLU A 63 15.82 16.99 -20.66
N ILE A 64 16.57 15.92 -20.90
CA ILE A 64 17.63 15.49 -19.98
C ILE A 64 18.79 16.49 -20.07
N LYS A 65 19.06 17.19 -18.97
CA LYS A 65 20.17 18.15 -18.89
C LYS A 65 21.51 17.44 -19.07
N LYS A 66 22.33 17.96 -19.96
CA LYS A 66 23.73 17.56 -20.09
C LYS A 66 24.57 18.44 -19.17
N PHE A 67 25.37 17.82 -18.31
CA PHE A 67 26.25 18.54 -17.41
C PHE A 67 27.68 18.58 -17.99
N SER A 68 28.33 19.73 -17.86
CA SER A 68 29.74 19.90 -18.25
C SER A 68 30.73 19.38 -17.20
N PHE A 69 30.22 18.86 -16.08
CA PHE A 69 31.02 18.34 -14.99
C PHE A 69 30.60 16.89 -14.65
N LYS A 70 31.43 16.16 -13.94
CA LYS A 70 31.11 14.82 -13.46
C LYS A 70 30.05 14.90 -12.38
N VAL A 71 28.88 14.34 -12.65
CA VAL A 71 27.79 14.25 -11.65
C VAL A 71 28.19 13.32 -10.51
N LYS A 72 27.79 13.71 -9.29
CA LYS A 72 27.97 12.93 -8.07
C LYS A 72 26.68 12.22 -7.69
N SER A 73 26.80 11.06 -7.08
CA SER A 73 25.65 10.37 -6.48
C SER A 73 25.12 11.14 -5.26
N HIS A 74 23.87 10.86 -4.86
CA HIS A 74 23.30 11.48 -3.67
C HIS A 74 24.12 11.18 -2.39
N SER A 75 24.73 10.01 -2.29
CA SER A 75 25.61 9.65 -1.17
C SER A 75 26.91 10.47 -1.13
N GLU A 76 27.44 10.84 -2.29
CA GLU A 76 28.62 11.71 -2.38
C GLU A 76 28.27 13.19 -2.11
N LEU A 77 27.09 13.63 -2.55
CA LEU A 77 26.63 15.01 -2.29
C LEU A 77 26.29 15.25 -0.82
N GLY A 78 25.75 14.26 -0.16
CA GLY A 78 25.26 14.33 1.21
C GLY A 78 26.24 13.85 2.29
N TYR A 79 27.52 13.65 1.97
CA TYR A 79 28.52 12.92 2.76
C TYR A 79 28.50 13.11 4.28
N LYS A 80 28.17 14.31 4.80
CA LYS A 80 28.11 14.57 6.26
C LYS A 80 26.68 14.62 6.80
N ASP A 81 25.71 14.95 5.97
CA ASP A 81 24.35 15.25 6.37
C ASP A 81 23.36 14.11 6.00
N ILE A 82 23.78 13.21 5.10
CA ILE A 82 23.12 11.92 4.84
C ILE A 82 23.98 10.85 5.50
N ASP A 83 23.67 10.50 6.73
CA ASP A 83 24.52 9.72 7.61
C ASP A 83 24.06 8.26 7.65
N PHE A 84 24.72 7.44 6.86
CA PHE A 84 24.49 6.00 6.83
C PHE A 84 25.19 5.27 7.98
N GLU A 85 26.34 5.77 8.45
CA GLU A 85 27.11 5.14 9.51
C GLU A 85 26.32 5.14 10.83
N SER A 86 25.80 6.31 11.23
CA SER A 86 24.94 6.42 12.40
C SER A 86 23.68 5.56 12.26
N SER A 87 23.07 5.49 11.08
CA SER A 87 21.88 4.68 10.87
C SER A 87 22.13 3.18 11.03
N ILE A 88 23.29 2.70 10.57
CA ILE A 88 23.70 1.29 10.75
C ILE A 88 23.83 0.96 12.24
N LYS A 89 24.41 1.87 13.01
CA LYS A 89 24.54 1.72 14.48
C LYS A 89 23.21 1.70 15.19
N LEU A 90 22.21 2.50 14.70
CA LEU A 90 20.89 2.62 15.34
C LEU A 90 19.95 1.50 14.94
N SER A 91 19.92 1.12 13.66
CA SER A 91 18.84 0.27 13.12
C SER A 91 19.32 -0.76 12.10
N GLY A 92 20.59 -0.71 11.69
CA GLY A 92 21.14 -1.60 10.65
C GLY A 92 21.16 -0.97 9.27
N SER A 93 21.31 -1.83 8.25
CA SER A 93 21.33 -1.40 6.86
C SER A 93 19.96 -0.91 6.38
N ARG A 94 19.93 -0.15 5.26
CA ARG A 94 18.70 0.38 4.63
C ARG A 94 17.91 1.36 5.52
N PHE A 95 18.59 2.01 6.43
CA PHE A 95 18.11 3.19 7.14
C PHE A 95 19.05 4.36 6.85
N VAL A 96 18.58 5.57 7.11
CA VAL A 96 19.36 6.79 6.95
C VAL A 96 19.06 7.76 8.07
N VAL A 97 20.07 8.51 8.50
CA VAL A 97 19.88 9.67 9.38
C VAL A 97 20.12 10.93 8.53
N LEU A 98 19.10 11.72 8.33
CA LEU A 98 19.21 13.03 7.67
C LEU A 98 19.54 14.09 8.70
N LYS A 99 20.49 14.98 8.36
CA LYS A 99 20.94 16.07 9.24
C LYS A 99 20.84 17.42 8.51
N ASN A 100 20.80 18.49 9.30
CA ASN A 100 20.90 19.87 8.85
C ASN A 100 20.01 20.18 7.63
N LYS A 101 20.60 20.61 6.53
CA LYS A 101 19.89 21.00 5.29
C LYS A 101 19.06 19.89 4.65
N TYR A 102 19.47 18.61 4.79
CA TYR A 102 18.69 17.49 4.22
C TYR A 102 17.47 17.16 5.06
N ALA A 103 17.56 17.22 6.39
CA ALA A 103 16.38 17.11 7.24
C ALA A 103 15.41 18.30 7.03
N LEU A 104 15.94 19.52 6.83
CA LEU A 104 15.13 20.67 6.48
C LEU A 104 14.46 20.50 5.12
N LEU A 105 15.20 19.99 4.11
CA LEU A 105 14.69 19.75 2.75
C LEU A 105 13.58 18.71 2.74
N GLU A 106 13.74 17.59 3.45
CA GLU A 106 12.70 16.56 3.56
C GLU A 106 11.39 17.17 4.11
N ARG A 107 11.47 17.89 5.23
CA ARG A 107 10.31 18.56 5.83
C ARG A 107 9.70 19.62 4.90
N ALA A 108 10.54 20.40 4.22
CA ALA A 108 10.07 21.42 3.28
C ALA A 108 9.34 20.81 2.09
N LEU A 109 9.82 19.69 1.54
CA LEU A 109 9.17 18.95 0.47
C LEU A 109 7.84 18.34 0.91
N ILE A 110 7.79 17.76 2.11
CA ILE A 110 6.55 17.23 2.68
C ILE A 110 5.51 18.34 2.77
N ASN A 111 5.83 19.47 3.41
CA ASN A 111 4.91 20.59 3.58
C ASN A 111 4.48 21.14 2.22
N PHE A 112 5.41 21.36 1.29
CA PHE A 112 5.10 21.84 -0.05
C PHE A 112 4.11 20.94 -0.78
N MET A 113 4.30 19.62 -0.77
CA MET A 113 3.39 18.67 -1.41
C MET A 113 2.01 18.67 -0.75
N LEU A 114 1.93 18.68 0.59
CA LEU A 114 0.66 18.76 1.31
C LEU A 114 -0.07 20.09 1.00
N ASP A 115 0.61 21.22 1.05
CA ASP A 115 0.04 22.52 0.78
C ASP A 115 -0.49 22.61 -0.66
N VAL A 116 0.25 22.11 -1.64
CA VAL A 116 -0.19 22.09 -3.05
C VAL A 116 -1.46 21.28 -3.21
N HIS A 117 -1.52 20.08 -2.65
CA HIS A 117 -2.68 19.21 -2.83
C HIS A 117 -3.91 19.67 -2.07
N THR A 118 -3.74 20.24 -0.89
CA THR A 118 -4.86 20.77 -0.09
C THR A 118 -5.40 22.08 -0.65
N THR A 119 -4.51 23.00 -1.09
CA THR A 119 -4.94 24.35 -1.52
C THR A 119 -5.34 24.43 -3.00
N LYS A 120 -4.69 23.66 -3.89
CA LYS A 120 -4.92 23.74 -5.34
C LYS A 120 -5.79 22.62 -5.90
N PHE A 121 -5.80 21.45 -5.25
CA PHE A 121 -6.44 20.25 -5.81
C PHE A 121 -7.56 19.68 -4.93
N ASN A 122 -7.97 20.41 -3.89
CA ASN A 122 -9.08 20.06 -3.00
C ASN A 122 -8.94 18.67 -2.35
N TYR A 123 -7.71 18.29 -1.95
CA TYR A 123 -7.50 17.12 -1.11
C TYR A 123 -7.75 17.48 0.36
N THR A 124 -8.37 16.57 1.07
CA THR A 124 -8.47 16.62 2.53
C THR A 124 -7.23 15.98 3.12
N GLU A 125 -6.47 16.74 3.92
CA GLU A 125 -5.34 16.20 4.64
C GLU A 125 -5.80 15.30 5.78
N ILE A 126 -5.20 14.13 5.89
CA ILE A 126 -5.48 13.12 6.91
C ILE A 126 -4.20 12.82 7.68
N SER A 127 -4.29 12.82 9.00
CA SER A 127 -3.24 12.32 9.90
C SER A 127 -3.67 10.96 10.47
N PRO A 128 -3.32 9.85 9.81
CA PRO A 128 -3.83 8.54 10.16
C PRO A 128 -2.92 7.81 11.17
N PRO A 129 -3.42 6.76 11.84
CA PRO A 129 -2.59 5.85 12.62
C PRO A 129 -1.60 5.10 11.73
N LEU A 130 -0.41 4.82 12.26
CA LEU A 130 0.66 4.10 11.55
C LEU A 130 0.67 2.60 11.84
N ILE A 131 -0.05 2.19 12.87
CA ILE A 131 -0.21 0.78 13.28
C ILE A 131 -1.64 0.38 12.93
N VAL A 132 -1.77 -0.65 12.13
CA VAL A 132 -3.07 -1.12 11.62
C VAL A 132 -3.29 -2.61 11.91
N ASN A 133 -4.53 -3.04 11.88
CA ASN A 133 -4.91 -4.44 12.02
C ASN A 133 -4.80 -5.19 10.67
N GLU A 134 -4.86 -6.52 10.75
CA GLU A 134 -4.79 -7.42 9.60
C GLU A 134 -5.89 -7.14 8.55
N LYS A 135 -7.11 -6.84 8.99
CA LYS A 135 -8.24 -6.52 8.07
C LYS A 135 -7.93 -5.30 7.21
N THR A 136 -7.28 -4.30 7.78
CA THR A 136 -6.88 -3.08 7.06
C THR A 136 -5.80 -3.38 6.02
N MET A 137 -4.82 -4.23 6.33
CA MET A 137 -3.81 -4.69 5.38
C MET A 137 -4.40 -5.54 4.25
N TYR A 138 -5.37 -6.38 4.57
CA TYR A 138 -6.10 -7.18 3.60
C TYR A 138 -6.95 -6.33 2.66
N GLY A 139 -7.57 -5.26 3.17
CA GLY A 139 -8.48 -4.39 2.42
C GLY A 139 -7.83 -3.67 1.22
N THR A 140 -6.50 -3.57 1.19
CA THR A 140 -5.72 -2.98 0.09
C THR A 140 -4.78 -3.99 -0.59
N GLY A 141 -4.97 -5.29 -0.34
CA GLY A 141 -4.20 -6.36 -0.98
C GLY A 141 -2.73 -6.47 -0.53
N GLN A 142 -2.35 -5.85 0.59
CA GLN A 142 -1.02 -6.05 1.17
C GLN A 142 -0.89 -7.46 1.74
N LEU A 143 -1.97 -7.99 2.31
CA LEU A 143 -2.08 -9.37 2.72
C LEU A 143 -3.08 -10.13 1.82
N PRO A 144 -2.85 -11.41 1.58
CA PRO A 144 -1.71 -12.23 1.98
C PRO A 144 -0.47 -12.08 1.08
N LYS A 145 -0.62 -11.44 -0.09
CA LYS A 145 0.34 -11.49 -1.21
C LYS A 145 1.74 -10.96 -0.86
N PHE A 146 1.82 -9.90 -0.06
CA PHE A 146 3.07 -9.22 0.28
C PHE A 146 3.43 -9.34 1.77
N GLU A 147 3.01 -10.44 2.41
CA GLU A 147 3.21 -10.64 3.85
C GLU A 147 4.68 -10.58 4.27
N ASP A 148 5.58 -11.15 3.47
CA ASP A 148 7.02 -11.14 3.73
C ASP A 148 7.64 -9.75 3.74
N ASP A 149 7.02 -8.78 3.07
CA ASP A 149 7.47 -7.39 3.02
C ASP A 149 6.95 -6.53 4.19
N GLN A 150 6.04 -7.05 5.02
CA GLN A 150 5.39 -6.29 6.08
C GLN A 150 6.13 -6.38 7.40
N PHE A 151 6.20 -5.26 8.13
CA PHE A 151 6.62 -5.25 9.53
C PHE A 151 5.44 -5.58 10.43
N GLU A 152 5.38 -6.82 10.90
CA GLU A 152 4.41 -7.27 11.87
C GLU A 152 4.89 -6.98 13.30
N LEU A 153 4.01 -6.44 14.14
CA LEU A 153 4.26 -6.20 15.55
C LEU A 153 3.82 -7.43 16.36
N LYS A 154 4.75 -8.00 17.10
CA LYS A 154 4.44 -9.11 18.00
C LYS A 154 3.67 -8.60 19.21
N SER A 155 2.53 -9.22 19.50
CA SER A 155 1.77 -8.99 20.73
C SER A 155 1.78 -10.26 21.55
N GLU A 156 2.24 -10.19 22.81
CA GLU A 156 2.21 -11.32 23.75
C GLU A 156 0.83 -11.50 24.41
N LYS A 157 -0.04 -10.50 24.32
CA LYS A 157 -1.30 -10.45 25.06
C LYS A 157 -2.55 -10.72 24.22
N THR A 158 -2.47 -10.60 22.92
CA THR A 158 -3.62 -10.77 22.02
C THR A 158 -3.21 -11.56 20.78
N ASN A 159 -4.15 -12.35 20.24
CA ASN A 159 -3.97 -13.02 18.94
C ASN A 159 -4.19 -12.07 17.75
N GLU A 160 -4.39 -10.78 18.01
CA GLU A 160 -4.59 -9.80 16.95
C GLU A 160 -3.25 -9.44 16.29
N ARG A 161 -3.16 -9.67 15.01
CA ARG A 161 -2.02 -9.26 14.19
C ARG A 161 -2.09 -7.75 13.93
N LYS A 162 -0.98 -7.05 14.17
CA LYS A 162 -0.83 -5.63 13.89
C LYS A 162 0.43 -5.39 13.08
N PHE A 163 0.37 -4.38 12.21
CA PHE A 163 1.42 -4.08 11.25
C PHE A 163 1.74 -2.59 11.23
N LEU A 164 3.00 -2.26 10.97
CA LEU A 164 3.37 -0.91 10.54
C LEU A 164 2.96 -0.73 9.08
N ILE A 165 2.41 0.43 8.74
CA ILE A 165 1.93 0.69 7.39
C ILE A 165 3.07 0.73 6.36
N PRO A 166 3.00 0.04 5.22
CA PRO A 166 3.97 0.15 4.12
C PRO A 166 3.70 1.38 3.23
N THR A 167 2.53 1.99 3.37
CA THR A 167 2.01 3.12 2.59
C THR A 167 0.77 3.69 3.26
N ALA A 168 0.54 4.99 3.16
CA ALA A 168 -0.69 5.61 3.66
C ALA A 168 -1.94 5.16 2.89
N GLU A 169 -1.80 4.63 1.67
CA GLU A 169 -2.90 4.01 0.92
C GLU A 169 -3.70 3.03 1.78
N VAL A 170 -3.01 2.21 2.57
CA VAL A 170 -3.63 1.21 3.47
C VAL A 170 -4.64 1.84 4.41
N VAL A 171 -4.32 2.96 5.00
CA VAL A 171 -5.22 3.64 5.94
C VAL A 171 -6.24 4.51 5.23
N LEU A 172 -5.83 5.28 4.23
CA LEU A 172 -6.71 6.22 3.53
C LEU A 172 -7.85 5.51 2.77
N THR A 173 -7.55 4.42 2.08
CA THR A 173 -8.55 3.62 1.36
C THR A 173 -9.53 2.95 2.32
N ASN A 174 -9.05 2.47 3.46
CA ASN A 174 -9.89 1.81 4.46
C ASN A 174 -10.77 2.77 5.28
N LEU A 175 -10.62 4.09 5.15
CA LEU A 175 -11.56 5.05 5.75
C LEU A 175 -13.00 4.85 5.26
N VAL A 176 -13.15 4.34 4.05
CA VAL A 176 -14.47 4.09 3.42
C VAL A 176 -14.82 2.60 3.35
N ARG A 177 -14.01 1.71 3.92
CA ARG A 177 -14.28 0.28 3.94
C ARG A 177 -15.62 -0.02 4.65
N GLU A 178 -16.42 -0.90 4.04
CA GLU A 178 -17.72 -1.32 4.60
C GLU A 178 -18.70 -0.15 4.84
N SER A 179 -18.52 0.96 4.10
CA SER A 179 -19.37 2.15 4.19
C SER A 179 -20.17 2.36 2.91
N MET A 180 -21.40 2.78 3.03
CA MET A 180 -22.19 3.30 1.91
C MET A 180 -21.96 4.80 1.78
N ILE A 181 -21.39 5.21 0.66
CA ILE A 181 -21.08 6.62 0.38
C ILE A 181 -22.17 7.16 -0.55
N ASN A 182 -22.70 8.34 -0.21
CA ASN A 182 -23.63 9.01 -1.09
C ASN A 182 -22.87 9.52 -2.33
N ILE A 183 -23.45 9.31 -3.52
CA ILE A 183 -22.85 9.76 -4.78
C ILE A 183 -22.59 11.28 -4.82
N LYS A 184 -23.37 12.06 -4.09
CA LYS A 184 -23.21 13.53 -3.98
C LYS A 184 -21.96 13.93 -3.20
N ASP A 185 -21.39 13.02 -2.40
CA ASP A 185 -20.19 13.27 -1.61
C ASP A 185 -18.92 12.91 -2.37
N LEU A 186 -19.05 12.32 -3.56
CA LEU A 186 -17.93 11.98 -4.43
C LEU A 186 -17.54 13.15 -5.35
N PRO A 187 -16.28 13.29 -5.70
CA PRO A 187 -15.14 12.48 -5.30
C PRO A 187 -14.64 12.80 -3.89
N LEU A 188 -14.25 11.78 -3.10
CA LEU A 188 -13.47 11.97 -1.89
C LEU A 188 -11.99 11.93 -2.26
N ARG A 189 -11.22 12.94 -1.86
CA ARG A 189 -9.80 13.05 -2.13
C ARG A 189 -9.04 13.23 -0.82
N PHE A 190 -8.16 12.30 -0.52
CA PHE A 190 -7.37 12.27 0.71
C PHE A 190 -5.88 12.39 0.40
N VAL A 191 -5.16 13.17 1.19
CA VAL A 191 -3.71 13.26 1.17
C VAL A 191 -3.17 13.02 2.56
N ALA A 192 -2.08 12.28 2.68
CA ALA A 192 -1.38 12.10 3.93
C ALA A 192 0.13 12.05 3.71
N SER A 193 0.90 12.63 4.63
CA SER A 193 2.33 12.39 4.75
C SER A 193 2.57 11.46 5.92
N THR A 194 3.17 10.31 5.65
CA THR A 194 3.47 9.32 6.69
C THR A 194 4.85 8.71 6.52
N PRO A 195 5.51 8.29 7.60
CA PRO A 195 6.53 7.28 7.49
C PRO A 195 5.90 5.99 6.97
N CYS A 196 6.64 5.30 6.10
CA CYS A 196 6.24 4.01 5.51
C CYS A 196 7.31 2.98 5.81
N PHE A 197 6.90 1.72 6.02
CA PHE A 197 7.79 0.67 6.51
C PHE A 197 7.72 -0.56 5.61
N ARG A 198 8.86 -0.97 5.01
CA ARG A 198 8.94 -2.13 4.12
C ARG A 198 10.16 -2.97 4.43
N LYS A 199 10.03 -4.29 4.51
CA LYS A 199 11.17 -5.19 4.70
C LYS A 199 12.00 -5.37 3.43
N GLU A 200 11.47 -5.01 2.25
CA GLU A 200 12.15 -5.12 0.95
C GLU A 200 12.69 -6.55 0.70
N ALA A 201 11.91 -7.57 1.06
CA ALA A 201 12.30 -8.98 1.06
C ALA A 201 12.74 -9.50 -0.33
N GLY A 202 12.14 -8.97 -1.41
CA GLY A 202 12.49 -9.36 -2.79
C GLY A 202 13.73 -8.69 -3.38
N SER A 203 14.41 -7.79 -2.64
CA SER A 203 15.48 -6.93 -3.20
C SER A 203 16.87 -7.26 -2.65
N TYR A 204 17.16 -8.53 -2.34
CA TYR A 204 18.47 -8.97 -1.89
C TYR A 204 19.56 -8.62 -2.93
N GLY A 205 20.56 -7.85 -2.48
CA GLY A 205 21.70 -7.46 -3.33
C GLY A 205 21.45 -6.33 -4.32
N LYS A 206 20.21 -5.83 -4.47
CA LYS A 206 19.89 -4.69 -5.33
C LYS A 206 19.80 -3.40 -4.51
N ASP A 207 20.38 -2.32 -5.04
CA ASP A 207 20.29 -0.96 -4.48
C ASP A 207 20.64 -0.88 -2.98
N THR A 208 21.65 -1.61 -2.54
CA THR A 208 22.08 -1.66 -1.12
C THR A 208 22.83 -0.42 -0.68
N LYS A 209 23.31 0.42 -1.64
CA LYS A 209 24.00 1.68 -1.37
C LYS A 209 23.07 2.87 -1.50
N GLY A 210 23.16 3.79 -0.55
CA GLY A 210 22.40 5.04 -0.57
C GLY A 210 20.97 4.90 -0.11
N MET A 211 20.11 5.79 -0.59
CA MET A 211 18.71 5.96 -0.15
C MET A 211 17.67 5.37 -1.12
N MET A 212 18.09 4.57 -2.11
CA MET A 212 17.15 4.10 -3.15
C MET A 212 16.13 3.10 -2.62
N ARG A 213 16.52 2.26 -1.63
CA ARG A 213 15.64 1.31 -0.96
C ARG A 213 15.87 1.35 0.53
N GLN A 214 14.84 1.72 1.26
CA GLN A 214 14.90 1.90 2.71
C GLN A 214 13.79 1.12 3.39
N HIS A 215 14.07 0.61 4.60
CA HIS A 215 13.06 -0.01 5.46
C HIS A 215 12.09 1.00 6.04
N GLN A 216 12.50 2.26 6.16
CA GLN A 216 11.67 3.39 6.61
C GLN A 216 11.95 4.59 5.72
N PHE A 217 10.89 5.21 5.21
CA PHE A 217 10.96 6.45 4.41
C PHE A 217 9.66 7.23 4.54
N TYR A 218 9.68 8.53 4.22
CA TYR A 218 8.47 9.35 4.18
C TYR A 218 7.86 9.35 2.78
N LYS A 219 6.53 9.35 2.73
CA LYS A 219 5.77 9.45 1.49
C LYS A 219 4.54 10.33 1.66
N VAL A 220 4.32 11.23 0.71
CA VAL A 220 3.05 11.93 0.55
C VAL A 220 2.19 11.12 -0.41
N GLU A 221 1.08 10.60 0.08
CA GLU A 221 0.19 9.69 -0.62
C GLU A 221 -1.12 10.37 -0.99
N LEU A 222 -1.61 10.15 -2.21
CA LEU A 222 -2.87 10.63 -2.72
C LEU A 222 -3.82 9.47 -2.97
N VAL A 223 -4.99 9.49 -2.34
CA VAL A 223 -6.07 8.54 -2.57
C VAL A 223 -7.32 9.27 -3.00
N SER A 224 -7.98 8.80 -4.04
CA SER A 224 -9.29 9.30 -4.48
C SER A 224 -10.30 8.17 -4.54
N ILE A 225 -11.48 8.43 -4.03
CA ILE A 225 -12.65 7.57 -4.14
C ILE A 225 -13.62 8.25 -5.10
N VAL A 226 -13.91 7.60 -6.20
CA VAL A 226 -14.72 8.15 -7.29
C VAL A 226 -15.76 7.11 -7.77
N GLU A 227 -16.74 7.53 -8.54
CA GLU A 227 -17.55 6.60 -9.30
C GLU A 227 -16.69 5.89 -10.36
N GLU A 228 -17.01 4.64 -10.65
CA GLU A 228 -16.26 3.79 -11.60
C GLU A 228 -16.01 4.49 -12.95
N LYS A 229 -17.04 5.12 -13.50
CA LYS A 229 -16.97 5.83 -14.79
C LYS A 229 -15.95 6.98 -14.84
N PHE A 230 -15.56 7.54 -13.70
CA PHE A 230 -14.59 8.64 -13.59
C PHE A 230 -13.21 8.18 -13.15
N CYS A 231 -12.99 6.87 -12.99
CA CYS A 231 -11.73 6.35 -12.46
C CYS A 231 -10.53 6.73 -13.35
N ASN A 232 -10.65 6.57 -14.66
CA ASN A 232 -9.58 6.88 -15.62
C ASN A 232 -9.29 8.37 -15.69
N GLU A 233 -10.32 9.21 -15.67
CA GLU A 233 -10.17 10.66 -15.64
C GLU A 233 -9.43 11.14 -14.39
N GLU A 234 -9.80 10.60 -13.23
CA GLU A 234 -9.14 10.93 -11.96
C GLU A 234 -7.69 10.45 -11.90
N LEU A 235 -7.36 9.30 -12.51
CA LEU A 235 -5.98 8.83 -12.65
C LEU A 235 -5.15 9.76 -13.53
N LEU A 236 -5.67 10.17 -14.69
CA LEU A 236 -4.98 11.11 -15.59
C LEU A 236 -4.75 12.45 -14.92
N ARG A 237 -5.73 12.97 -14.21
CA ARG A 237 -5.62 14.23 -13.44
C ARG A 237 -4.50 14.19 -12.40
N LYS A 238 -4.23 13.03 -11.80
CA LYS A 238 -3.13 12.88 -10.84
C LYS A 238 -1.75 12.85 -11.49
N LEU A 239 -1.67 12.50 -12.78
CA LEU A 239 -0.42 12.43 -13.52
C LEU A 239 -0.02 13.78 -14.14
N GLU A 240 -0.94 14.71 -14.28
CA GLU A 240 -0.73 16.07 -14.81
C GLU A 240 -0.32 17.06 -13.73
#